data_a8687a1546c8868640e6746ad40520d6
#
_entry.id   a8687a1546c8868640e6746ad40520d6
#
_cell.length_a   1.000
_cell.length_b   1.000
_cell.length_c   1.000
_cell.angle_alpha   90.00
_cell.angle_beta   90.00
_cell.angle_gamma   90.00
#
_symmetry.space_group_name_H-M   'P 1'
#
loop_
_entity.id
_entity.type
_entity.pdbx_description
1 polymer ?
#
loop_
_entity_poly.entity_id
_entity_poly.type
_entity_poly.pdbx_seq_one_letter_code
_entity_poly.pdbx_strand_id
1 'polypeptide(L)'
;SYSDFPETRALAARTLPLDTALFRYPYRVRILVDKAIVMDLHGTDYFFHVFNYPSFHYLSSFGKRGDAPEDMLSAENIRWNGSSVWTLDANKSELTRLGFALSGDSLFRQEVVSLDENILRALDFVQYDDSIFIIPDYSGDNRFCLANREGKLLRRLGTIPTTNEEALKNARPVLAQAWRSFMDYNPRNGVIAAVTQLGEALEIYNLKDSTHVVCIGPHGEPEFQVAEGYGIPTGIMGFGDVQVTDNAIYAVFQGKSFKDIMESAKRGNKLPDGGQSIYVFSLRGEPLRKYVLDHYVHGIFVDEQRGAIIALDVNMDEPILEYSINCMF
;
A
#
# COMPACT_ATOMS: atom_id res chain seq x y z
N SER A 1 5.89 20.06 -7.66
CA SER A 1 6.23 19.19 -8.80
C SER A 1 7.73 18.91 -8.79
N TYR A 2 8.13 17.77 -9.29
CA TYR A 2 9.52 17.38 -9.49
C TYR A 2 9.69 16.82 -10.91
N SER A 3 10.90 16.88 -11.45
CA SER A 3 11.21 16.40 -12.78
C SER A 3 12.13 15.18 -12.77
N ASP A 4 13.01 15.08 -11.77
CA ASP A 4 13.97 13.99 -11.63
C ASP A 4 14.46 13.89 -10.17
N PHE A 5 15.26 12.87 -9.91
CA PHE A 5 15.89 12.62 -8.62
C PHE A 5 17.38 12.98 -8.68
N PRO A 6 17.93 13.66 -7.65
CA PRO A 6 19.33 14.05 -7.66
C PRO A 6 20.30 12.88 -7.62
N GLU A 7 19.82 11.71 -7.19
CA GLU A 7 20.62 10.49 -7.13
C GLU A 7 19.83 9.29 -7.66
N THR A 8 20.50 8.47 -8.47
CA THR A 8 19.96 7.20 -8.95
C THR A 8 20.95 6.08 -8.63
N ARG A 9 20.46 4.99 -8.02
CA ARG A 9 21.26 3.81 -7.70
C ARG A 9 20.57 2.56 -8.21
N ALA A 10 21.35 1.69 -8.87
CA ALA A 10 20.91 0.34 -9.20
C ALA A 10 21.11 -0.58 -7.99
N LEU A 11 20.11 -1.39 -7.67
CA LEU A 11 20.16 -2.39 -6.60
C LEU A 11 19.95 -3.79 -7.18
N ALA A 12 20.71 -4.75 -6.66
CA ALA A 12 20.55 -6.18 -6.95
C ALA A 12 20.03 -6.92 -5.74
N ALA A 13 19.00 -7.73 -5.94
CA ALA A 13 18.35 -8.47 -4.88
C ALA A 13 19.15 -9.72 -4.45
N ARG A 14 19.01 -10.05 -3.17
CA ARG A 14 19.25 -11.38 -2.64
C ARG A 14 17.89 -12.06 -2.44
N THR A 15 17.66 -13.19 -3.09
CA THR A 15 16.46 -14.00 -2.88
C THR A 15 16.52 -14.70 -1.52
N LEU A 16 15.45 -14.61 -0.75
CA LEU A 16 15.32 -15.31 0.51
C LEU A 16 14.54 -16.61 0.26
N PRO A 17 15.19 -17.80 0.39
CA PRO A 17 14.53 -19.07 0.11
C PRO A 17 13.45 -19.35 1.15
N LEU A 18 12.34 -19.93 0.72
CA LEU A 18 11.24 -20.38 1.55
C LEU A 18 11.22 -21.91 1.62
N ASP A 19 10.95 -22.44 2.81
CA ASP A 19 10.86 -23.88 3.03
C ASP A 19 9.60 -24.51 2.38
N THR A 20 8.60 -23.67 2.04
CA THR A 20 7.32 -24.11 1.48
C THR A 20 6.80 -23.12 0.45
N ALA A 21 6.13 -23.63 -0.58
CA ALA A 21 5.41 -22.81 -1.55
C ALA A 21 4.06 -22.37 -0.96
N LEU A 22 4.02 -21.20 -0.34
CA LEU A 22 2.83 -20.68 0.35
C LEU A 22 1.99 -19.72 -0.50
N PHE A 23 2.63 -19.00 -1.45
CA PHE A 23 2.06 -17.82 -2.05
C PHE A 23 1.49 -18.05 -3.44
N ARG A 24 0.40 -17.34 -3.73
CA ARG A 24 -0.13 -17.14 -5.07
C ARG A 24 0.09 -15.73 -5.57
N TYR A 25 -0.11 -14.73 -4.70
CA TYR A 25 0.09 -13.33 -5.05
C TYR A 25 0.52 -12.55 -3.79
N PRO A 26 1.79 -12.69 -3.36
CA PRO A 26 2.31 -11.97 -2.19
C PRO A 26 2.37 -10.49 -2.48
N TYR A 27 1.56 -9.70 -1.76
CA TYR A 27 1.24 -8.35 -2.17
C TYR A 27 1.74 -7.28 -1.21
N ARG A 28 1.70 -7.55 0.09
CA ARG A 28 2.16 -6.64 1.15
C ARG A 28 3.01 -7.39 2.17
N VAL A 29 3.98 -6.71 2.71
CA VAL A 29 4.78 -7.18 3.84
C VAL A 29 4.85 -6.09 4.89
N ARG A 30 4.64 -6.47 6.15
CA ARG A 30 4.75 -5.58 7.30
C ARG A 30 5.55 -6.27 8.38
N ILE A 31 6.52 -5.57 8.92
CA ILE A 31 7.48 -6.12 9.87
C ILE A 31 7.48 -5.29 11.15
N LEU A 32 7.44 -5.97 12.29
CA LEU A 32 7.63 -5.37 13.60
C LEU A 32 8.60 -6.23 14.40
N VAL A 33 9.71 -5.64 14.80
CA VAL A 33 10.77 -6.29 15.59
C VAL A 33 11.27 -7.56 14.87
N ASP A 34 10.88 -8.74 15.34
CA ASP A 34 11.32 -10.05 14.87
C ASP A 34 10.23 -10.84 14.13
N LYS A 35 9.13 -10.19 13.80
CA LYS A 35 8.00 -10.81 13.09
C LYS A 35 7.71 -10.10 11.77
N ALA A 36 7.59 -10.87 10.70
CA ALA A 36 7.12 -10.43 9.41
C ALA A 36 5.78 -11.07 9.08
N ILE A 37 4.85 -10.28 8.54
CA ILE A 37 3.58 -10.78 8.01
C ILE A 37 3.52 -10.43 6.54
N VAL A 38 3.30 -11.45 5.70
CA VAL A 38 3.11 -11.30 4.26
C VAL A 38 1.65 -11.59 3.93
N MET A 39 1.02 -10.64 3.24
CA MET A 39 -0.34 -10.78 2.73
C MET A 39 -0.32 -11.37 1.33
N ASP A 40 -1.05 -12.47 1.15
CA ASP A 40 -1.29 -13.10 -0.14
C ASP A 40 -2.69 -12.73 -0.64
N LEU A 41 -2.73 -11.85 -1.65
CA LEU A 41 -4.00 -11.33 -2.19
C LEU A 41 -4.90 -12.43 -2.77
N HIS A 42 -4.31 -13.50 -3.29
CA HIS A 42 -5.00 -14.64 -3.92
C HIS A 42 -4.83 -15.96 -3.17
N GLY A 43 -4.48 -15.91 -1.90
CA GLY A 43 -4.36 -17.10 -1.06
C GLY A 43 -5.61 -17.97 -1.10
N THR A 44 -5.43 -19.28 -1.26
CA THR A 44 -6.55 -20.23 -1.35
C THR A 44 -7.13 -20.58 0.02
N ASP A 45 -6.27 -20.79 0.98
CA ASP A 45 -6.65 -21.19 2.34
C ASP A 45 -6.57 -20.02 3.32
N TYR A 46 -5.49 -19.23 3.23
CA TYR A 46 -5.21 -18.10 4.11
C TYR A 46 -4.73 -16.90 3.34
N PHE A 47 -5.08 -15.72 3.80
CA PHE A 47 -4.59 -14.45 3.25
C PHE A 47 -3.25 -14.00 3.86
N PHE A 48 -2.88 -14.46 5.05
CA PHE A 48 -1.71 -13.96 5.76
C PHE A 48 -0.81 -15.09 6.25
N HIS A 49 0.50 -14.88 6.12
CA HIS A 49 1.52 -15.79 6.57
C HIS A 49 2.54 -15.09 7.47
N VAL A 50 2.86 -15.70 8.59
CA VAL A 50 3.74 -15.16 9.63
C VAL A 50 5.09 -15.84 9.58
N PHE A 51 6.14 -15.03 9.64
CA PHE A 51 7.54 -15.47 9.60
C PHE A 51 8.34 -14.84 10.73
N ASN A 52 9.41 -15.49 11.12
CA ASN A 52 10.48 -14.82 11.84
C ASN A 52 11.20 -13.83 10.91
N TYR A 53 11.61 -12.70 11.44
CA TYR A 53 12.41 -11.73 10.74
C TYR A 53 13.78 -11.56 11.43
N PRO A 54 14.90 -11.50 10.72
CA PRO A 54 15.03 -11.37 9.25
C PRO A 54 15.17 -12.69 8.48
N SER A 55 15.07 -13.84 9.13
CA SER A 55 15.32 -15.15 8.51
C SER A 55 14.25 -15.59 7.52
N PHE A 56 13.02 -15.09 7.66
CA PHE A 56 11.82 -15.55 6.96
C PHE A 56 11.53 -17.04 7.13
N HIS A 57 11.86 -17.55 8.31
CA HIS A 57 11.41 -18.89 8.71
C HIS A 57 9.91 -18.86 9.01
N TYR A 58 9.15 -19.73 8.33
CA TYR A 58 7.69 -19.79 8.46
C TYR A 58 7.25 -20.24 9.86
N LEU A 59 6.24 -19.58 10.40
CA LEU A 59 5.66 -19.87 11.70
C LEU A 59 4.21 -20.35 11.64
N SER A 60 3.34 -19.57 11.00
CA SER A 60 1.90 -19.85 10.95
C SER A 60 1.19 -19.02 9.88
N SER A 61 -0.09 -19.33 9.68
CA SER A 61 -0.97 -18.58 8.80
C SER A 61 -2.25 -18.19 9.55
N PHE A 62 -2.88 -17.09 9.12
CA PHE A 62 -4.14 -16.62 9.66
C PHE A 62 -4.97 -15.91 8.57
N GLY A 63 -6.21 -15.49 8.92
CA GLY A 63 -7.12 -14.92 7.94
C GLY A 63 -7.59 -15.97 6.95
N LYS A 64 -8.24 -17.02 7.44
CA LYS A 64 -8.78 -18.10 6.61
C LYS A 64 -9.77 -17.53 5.60
N ARG A 65 -9.62 -17.94 4.35
CA ARG A 65 -10.53 -17.59 3.28
C ARG A 65 -11.78 -18.44 3.35
N GLY A 66 -12.96 -17.81 3.34
CA GLY A 66 -14.22 -18.52 3.36
C GLY A 66 -15.40 -17.60 3.71
N ASP A 67 -16.58 -18.23 3.82
CA ASP A 67 -17.86 -17.55 4.06
C ASP A 67 -18.34 -17.62 5.51
N ALA A 68 -17.60 -18.33 6.38
CA ALA A 68 -17.95 -18.36 7.81
C ALA A 68 -17.78 -16.99 8.48
N PRO A 69 -18.46 -16.72 9.58
CA PRO A 69 -18.38 -15.42 10.26
C PRO A 69 -16.95 -14.99 10.64
N GLU A 70 -16.11 -15.95 10.99
CA GLU A 70 -14.70 -15.73 11.35
C GLU A 70 -13.75 -15.74 10.15
N ASP A 71 -14.21 -16.20 8.98
CA ASP A 71 -13.42 -16.22 7.76
C ASP A 71 -13.36 -14.84 7.09
N MET A 72 -12.45 -14.67 6.14
CA MET A 72 -12.28 -13.45 5.36
C MET A 72 -12.68 -13.67 3.90
N LEU A 73 -13.34 -12.69 3.31
CA LEU A 73 -13.70 -12.67 1.89
C LEU A 73 -12.62 -11.96 1.06
N SER A 74 -11.91 -11.02 1.65
CA SER A 74 -10.83 -10.27 1.01
C SER A 74 -9.78 -9.85 2.03
N ALA A 75 -8.60 -9.44 1.54
CA ALA A 75 -7.56 -8.83 2.35
C ALA A 75 -7.00 -7.62 1.63
N GLU A 76 -6.95 -6.47 2.30
CA GLU A 76 -6.52 -5.22 1.69
C GLU A 76 -5.16 -4.75 2.21
N ASN A 77 -4.94 -4.76 3.51
CA ASN A 77 -3.67 -4.37 4.11
C ASN A 77 -3.50 -4.94 5.52
N ILE A 78 -2.27 -4.79 6.04
CA ILE A 78 -1.86 -5.17 7.39
C ILE A 78 -1.33 -3.92 8.07
N ARG A 79 -1.70 -3.67 9.32
CA ARG A 79 -1.16 -2.58 10.12
C ARG A 79 -0.78 -3.07 11.50
N TRP A 80 0.41 -2.70 11.94
CA TRP A 80 0.82 -2.87 13.32
C TRP A 80 0.36 -1.68 14.17
N ASN A 81 -0.16 -1.97 15.36
CA ASN A 81 -0.38 -0.98 16.41
C ASN A 81 0.06 -1.57 17.75
N GLY A 82 1.17 -1.08 18.28
CA GLY A 82 1.83 -1.74 19.39
C GLY A 82 2.19 -3.18 19.04
N SER A 83 1.75 -4.15 19.82
CA SER A 83 1.92 -5.58 19.56
C SER A 83 0.73 -6.22 18.83
N SER A 84 -0.31 -5.45 18.53
CA SER A 84 -1.49 -5.91 17.81
C SER A 84 -1.34 -5.76 16.31
N VAL A 85 -1.96 -6.67 15.58
CA VAL A 85 -2.08 -6.62 14.11
C VAL A 85 -3.52 -6.29 13.75
N TRP A 86 -3.68 -5.39 12.80
CA TRP A 86 -4.97 -5.03 12.23
C TRP A 86 -5.02 -5.39 10.76
N THR A 87 -6.14 -5.93 10.32
CA THR A 87 -6.43 -6.26 8.92
C THR A 87 -7.77 -5.69 8.49
N LEU A 88 -7.93 -5.50 7.19
CA LEU A 88 -9.17 -5.01 6.57
C LEU A 88 -9.71 -6.04 5.59
N ASP A 89 -10.99 -6.37 5.74
CA ASP A 89 -11.80 -7.07 4.75
C ASP A 89 -12.75 -6.07 4.09
N ALA A 90 -12.45 -5.68 2.86
CA ALA A 90 -13.26 -4.70 2.14
C ALA A 90 -14.65 -5.24 1.75
N ASN A 91 -14.78 -6.53 1.49
CA ASN A 91 -16.05 -7.14 1.10
C ASN A 91 -17.02 -7.28 2.28
N LYS A 92 -16.48 -7.42 3.49
CA LYS A 92 -17.27 -7.40 4.73
C LYS A 92 -17.38 -6.01 5.35
N SER A 93 -16.57 -5.03 4.90
CA SER A 93 -16.40 -3.74 5.56
C SER A 93 -16.04 -3.88 7.04
N GLU A 94 -15.05 -4.72 7.32
CA GLU A 94 -14.63 -5.06 8.68
C GLU A 94 -13.13 -4.85 8.87
N LEU A 95 -12.79 -4.24 10.01
CA LEU A 95 -11.44 -4.24 10.56
C LEU A 95 -11.34 -5.31 11.64
N THR A 96 -10.27 -6.12 11.60
CA THR A 96 -10.03 -7.16 12.60
C THR A 96 -8.73 -6.89 13.34
N ARG A 97 -8.78 -6.88 14.67
CA ARG A 97 -7.61 -6.87 15.52
C ARG A 97 -7.23 -8.30 15.92
N LEU A 98 -5.92 -8.60 15.78
CA LEU A 98 -5.34 -9.88 16.17
C LEU A 98 -4.21 -9.66 17.14
N GLY A 99 -4.05 -10.59 18.06
CA GLY A 99 -2.94 -10.67 19.00
C GLY A 99 -2.17 -11.96 18.83
N PHE A 100 -0.90 -11.97 19.24
CA PHE A 100 -0.10 -13.18 19.28
C PHE A 100 -0.51 -14.08 20.44
N ALA A 101 -0.56 -15.39 20.19
CA ALA A 101 -0.63 -16.41 21.23
C ALA A 101 0.63 -16.36 22.11
N LEU A 102 0.55 -16.98 23.29
CA LEU A 102 1.69 -17.01 24.23
C LEU A 102 2.95 -17.64 23.66
N SER A 103 2.82 -18.59 22.71
CA SER A 103 3.94 -19.16 21.96
C SER A 103 4.68 -18.15 21.08
N GLY A 104 4.02 -17.03 20.70
CA GLY A 104 4.54 -16.03 19.79
C GLY A 104 4.54 -16.43 18.31
N ASP A 105 4.02 -17.61 17.97
CA ASP A 105 4.11 -18.17 16.61
C ASP A 105 2.83 -18.03 15.81
N SER A 106 1.69 -17.84 16.48
CA SER A 106 0.38 -17.73 15.86
C SER A 106 -0.40 -16.52 16.34
N LEU A 107 -1.35 -16.07 15.51
CA LEU A 107 -2.26 -14.96 15.82
C LEU A 107 -3.68 -15.48 15.99
N PHE A 108 -4.42 -14.85 16.89
CA PHE A 108 -5.83 -15.10 17.11
C PHE A 108 -6.62 -13.81 17.09
N ARG A 109 -7.87 -13.91 16.66
CA ARG A 109 -8.79 -12.78 16.58
C ARG A 109 -9.22 -12.32 17.97
N GLN A 110 -9.04 -11.03 18.24
CA GLN A 110 -9.41 -10.39 19.50
C GLN A 110 -10.67 -9.56 19.37
N GLU A 111 -10.84 -8.89 18.23
CA GLU A 111 -11.89 -7.91 18.03
C GLU A 111 -12.21 -7.74 16.55
N VAL A 112 -13.49 -7.48 16.27
CA VAL A 112 -13.96 -7.09 14.92
C VAL A 112 -14.69 -5.76 15.04
N VAL A 113 -14.37 -4.85 14.13
CA VAL A 113 -14.99 -3.53 14.02
C VAL A 113 -15.69 -3.45 12.67
N SER A 114 -17.03 -3.40 12.69
CA SER A 114 -17.82 -3.16 11.49
C SER A 114 -17.80 -1.69 11.13
N LEU A 115 -17.41 -1.37 9.90
CA LEU A 115 -17.34 0.01 9.42
C LEU A 115 -18.74 0.54 9.11
N ASP A 116 -18.93 1.84 9.34
CA ASP A 116 -20.14 2.59 9.01
C ASP A 116 -20.50 2.41 7.53
N GLU A 117 -21.78 2.21 7.23
CA GLU A 117 -22.29 2.04 5.86
C GLU A 117 -22.01 3.26 4.95
N ASN A 118 -21.80 4.44 5.54
CA ASN A 118 -21.42 5.65 4.83
C ASN A 118 -19.93 5.71 4.46
N ILE A 119 -19.10 4.78 4.94
CA ILE A 119 -17.73 4.61 4.49
C ILE A 119 -17.77 3.66 3.29
N LEU A 120 -17.79 4.27 2.09
CA LEU A 120 -17.96 3.53 0.86
C LEU A 120 -16.68 2.78 0.49
N ARG A 121 -16.76 1.43 0.46
CA ARG A 121 -15.74 0.54 -0.06
C ARG A 121 -14.33 0.85 0.46
N ALA A 122 -14.12 0.65 1.77
CA ALA A 122 -12.80 0.78 2.37
C ALA A 122 -11.80 -0.18 1.72
N LEU A 123 -10.71 0.36 1.12
CA LEU A 123 -9.67 -0.41 0.43
C LEU A 123 -8.28 -0.25 1.07
N ASP A 124 -8.15 0.61 2.04
CA ASP A 124 -6.98 0.77 2.89
C ASP A 124 -7.39 1.45 4.20
N PHE A 125 -6.51 1.46 5.16
CA PHE A 125 -6.71 2.11 6.44
C PHE A 125 -5.39 2.37 7.13
N VAL A 126 -5.36 3.36 7.99
CA VAL A 126 -4.31 3.54 9.00
C VAL A 126 -4.97 3.86 10.34
N GLN A 127 -4.26 3.59 11.41
CA GLN A 127 -4.70 3.91 12.76
C GLN A 127 -3.93 5.14 13.23
N TYR A 128 -4.67 6.25 13.47
CA TYR A 128 -4.08 7.49 13.95
C TYR A 128 -3.63 7.35 15.41
N ASP A 129 -4.52 6.79 16.22
CA ASP A 129 -4.31 6.43 17.62
C ASP A 129 -5.24 5.25 17.98
N ASP A 130 -5.35 4.92 19.24
CA ASP A 130 -6.22 3.81 19.71
C ASP A 130 -7.72 4.07 19.48
N SER A 131 -8.12 5.29 19.14
CA SER A 131 -9.52 5.71 19.01
C SER A 131 -9.96 6.08 17.61
N ILE A 132 -9.03 6.32 16.67
CA ILE A 132 -9.33 6.85 15.33
C ILE A 132 -8.68 6.02 14.25
N PHE A 133 -9.50 5.63 13.27
CA PHE A 133 -9.05 5.10 11.96
C PHE A 133 -9.16 6.18 10.89
N ILE A 134 -8.17 6.24 10.00
CA ILE A 134 -8.20 7.07 8.80
C ILE A 134 -8.30 6.13 7.61
N ILE A 135 -9.32 6.33 6.79
CA ILE A 135 -9.66 5.45 5.67
C ILE A 135 -9.77 6.32 4.42
N PRO A 136 -9.18 5.94 3.27
CA PRO A 136 -9.37 6.66 2.02
C PRO A 136 -10.85 6.76 1.66
N ASP A 137 -11.29 7.95 1.26
CA ASP A 137 -12.69 8.22 0.89
C ASP A 137 -12.88 8.11 -0.61
N TYR A 138 -13.81 7.29 -1.03
CA TYR A 138 -14.18 7.11 -2.45
C TYR A 138 -15.57 7.64 -2.78
N SER A 139 -16.17 8.44 -1.91
CA SER A 139 -17.43 9.15 -2.19
C SER A 139 -17.25 10.24 -3.27
N GLY A 140 -16.05 10.79 -3.39
CA GLY A 140 -15.65 11.72 -4.44
C GLY A 140 -15.44 13.16 -4.00
N ASP A 141 -15.97 13.56 -2.86
CA ASP A 141 -15.86 14.94 -2.37
C ASP A 141 -14.65 15.17 -1.49
N ASN A 142 -14.18 14.10 -0.81
CA ASN A 142 -13.09 14.18 0.15
C ASN A 142 -12.02 13.12 -0.14
N ARG A 143 -10.89 13.21 0.59
CA ARG A 143 -9.79 12.25 0.48
C ARG A 143 -9.83 11.16 1.55
N PHE A 144 -10.28 11.48 2.74
CA PHE A 144 -10.26 10.59 3.88
C PHE A 144 -11.54 10.65 4.70
N CYS A 145 -11.92 9.48 5.21
CA CYS A 145 -12.88 9.32 6.29
C CYS A 145 -12.13 9.15 7.62
N LEU A 146 -12.60 9.80 8.67
CA LEU A 146 -12.23 9.49 10.04
C LEU A 146 -13.33 8.67 10.66
N ALA A 147 -12.98 7.48 11.14
CA ALA A 147 -13.88 6.61 11.88
C ALA A 147 -13.39 6.47 13.33
N ASN A 148 -14.33 6.34 14.25
CA ASN A 148 -13.99 6.07 15.65
C ASN A 148 -13.66 4.59 15.87
N ARG A 149 -13.36 4.24 17.11
CA ARG A 149 -12.97 2.89 17.53
C ARG A 149 -14.04 1.83 17.24
N GLU A 150 -15.32 2.24 17.24
CA GLU A 150 -16.46 1.38 16.91
C GLU A 150 -16.80 1.35 15.41
N GLY A 151 -15.97 1.97 14.58
CA GLY A 151 -16.14 2.00 13.12
C GLY A 151 -17.11 3.06 12.59
N LYS A 152 -17.63 3.92 13.43
CA LYS A 152 -18.57 4.99 13.06
C LYS A 152 -17.86 6.14 12.38
N LEU A 153 -18.41 6.60 11.26
CA LEU A 153 -17.91 7.79 10.54
C LEU A 153 -18.10 9.03 11.43
N LEU A 154 -16.99 9.71 11.71
CA LEU A 154 -16.99 10.97 12.47
C LEU A 154 -17.05 12.17 11.55
N ARG A 155 -16.19 12.21 10.53
CA ARG A 155 -16.12 13.27 9.52
C ARG A 155 -15.28 12.85 8.32
N ARG A 156 -15.36 13.63 7.26
CA ARG A 156 -14.53 13.52 6.07
C ARG A 156 -13.55 14.68 5.98
N LEU A 157 -12.38 14.43 5.42
CA LEU A 157 -11.29 15.39 5.33
C LEU A 157 -10.67 15.43 3.93
N GLY A 158 -10.05 16.57 3.63
CA GLY A 158 -9.29 16.79 2.40
C GLY A 158 -10.18 16.88 1.18
N THR A 159 -9.58 17.25 0.08
CA THR A 159 -10.20 17.28 -1.25
C THR A 159 -9.24 16.66 -2.25
N ILE A 160 -9.76 16.11 -3.34
CA ILE A 160 -8.92 15.61 -4.42
C ILE A 160 -8.17 16.78 -5.03
N PRO A 161 -6.82 16.79 -5.01
CA PRO A 161 -6.02 17.98 -5.33
C PRO A 161 -5.77 18.13 -6.85
N THR A 162 -6.71 17.72 -7.69
CA THR A 162 -6.54 17.83 -9.14
C THR A 162 -6.60 19.30 -9.59
N THR A 163 -5.70 19.65 -10.50
CA THR A 163 -5.70 20.93 -11.21
C THR A 163 -6.29 20.79 -12.62
N ASN A 164 -6.68 19.59 -13.01
CA ASN A 164 -7.28 19.32 -14.31
C ASN A 164 -8.76 19.71 -14.32
N GLU A 165 -9.07 20.86 -14.95
CA GLU A 165 -10.44 21.39 -15.06
C GLU A 165 -11.39 20.43 -15.77
N GLU A 166 -10.92 19.67 -16.78
CA GLU A 166 -11.74 18.68 -17.46
C GLU A 166 -12.08 17.49 -16.54
N ALA A 167 -11.13 17.06 -15.71
CA ALA A 167 -11.39 16.02 -14.72
C ALA A 167 -12.45 16.46 -13.70
N LEU A 168 -12.44 17.73 -13.31
CA LEU A 168 -13.42 18.32 -12.37
C LEU A 168 -14.84 18.38 -12.91
N LYS A 169 -15.04 18.31 -14.23
CA LYS A 169 -16.37 18.25 -14.84
C LYS A 169 -17.05 16.88 -14.70
N ASN A 170 -16.29 15.85 -14.37
CA ASN A 170 -16.79 14.50 -14.21
C ASN A 170 -17.52 14.31 -12.87
N ALA A 171 -18.33 13.25 -12.78
CA ALA A 171 -18.96 12.85 -11.53
C ALA A 171 -17.91 12.58 -10.44
N ARG A 172 -18.15 13.05 -9.23
CA ARG A 172 -17.19 12.94 -8.12
C ARG A 172 -16.74 11.52 -7.81
N PRO A 173 -17.61 10.48 -7.82
CA PRO A 173 -17.17 9.10 -7.61
C PRO A 173 -16.19 8.59 -8.69
N VAL A 174 -16.34 9.05 -9.94
CA VAL A 174 -15.41 8.70 -11.03
C VAL A 174 -14.05 9.33 -10.80
N LEU A 175 -14.02 10.60 -10.39
CA LEU A 175 -12.79 11.29 -10.02
C LEU A 175 -12.09 10.60 -8.84
N ALA A 176 -12.82 10.23 -7.80
CA ALA A 176 -12.29 9.49 -6.65
C ALA A 176 -11.72 8.13 -7.06
N GLN A 177 -12.36 7.42 -7.98
CA GLN A 177 -11.87 6.17 -8.53
C GLN A 177 -10.53 6.35 -9.26
N ALA A 178 -10.40 7.39 -10.08
CA ALA A 178 -9.16 7.70 -10.79
C ALA A 178 -8.02 8.09 -9.83
N TRP A 179 -8.34 8.76 -8.74
CA TRP A 179 -7.39 9.18 -7.71
C TRP A 179 -7.19 8.16 -6.59
N ARG A 180 -7.65 6.93 -6.76
CA ARG A 180 -7.42 5.86 -5.80
C ARG A 180 -5.94 5.78 -5.45
N SER A 181 -5.64 5.71 -4.15
CA SER A 181 -4.28 5.80 -3.64
C SER A 181 -3.99 4.69 -2.64
N PHE A 182 -2.72 4.28 -2.58
CA PHE A 182 -2.18 3.58 -1.44
C PHE A 182 -1.69 4.60 -0.42
N MET A 183 -1.75 4.25 0.86
CA MET A 183 -1.33 5.15 1.93
C MET A 183 -0.49 4.45 2.98
N ASP A 184 0.29 5.23 3.71
CA ASP A 184 0.96 4.82 4.94
C ASP A 184 1.01 5.98 5.93
N TYR A 185 1.12 5.65 7.21
CA TYR A 185 1.18 6.61 8.29
C TYR A 185 2.26 6.22 9.30
N ASN A 186 3.08 7.18 9.69
CA ASN A 186 4.05 7.01 10.76
C ASN A 186 3.67 7.89 11.96
N PRO A 187 3.22 7.30 13.08
CA PRO A 187 2.79 8.07 14.25
C PRO A 187 3.94 8.82 14.93
N ARG A 188 5.20 8.41 14.73
CA ARG A 188 6.36 9.08 15.34
C ARG A 188 6.59 10.46 14.76
N ASN A 189 6.45 10.63 13.44
CA ASN A 189 6.58 11.92 12.78
C ASN A 189 5.24 12.58 12.40
N GLY A 190 4.13 11.86 12.49
CA GLY A 190 2.79 12.35 12.17
C GLY A 190 2.50 12.47 10.67
N VAL A 191 3.32 11.87 9.83
CA VAL A 191 3.21 11.98 8.36
C VAL A 191 2.34 10.86 7.80
N ILE A 192 1.34 11.25 7.01
CA ILE A 192 0.62 10.38 6.07
C ILE A 192 1.16 10.66 4.67
N ALA A 193 1.52 9.61 3.95
CA ALA A 193 1.77 9.67 2.51
C ALA A 193 0.68 8.91 1.77
N ALA A 194 0.14 9.50 0.72
CA ALA A 194 -0.81 8.85 -0.19
C ALA A 194 -0.27 8.96 -1.62
N VAL A 195 -0.11 7.82 -2.29
CA VAL A 195 0.42 7.73 -3.65
C VAL A 195 -0.64 7.18 -4.58
N THR A 196 -0.85 7.81 -5.73
CA THR A 196 -1.90 7.41 -6.67
C THR A 196 -1.53 6.13 -7.41
N GLN A 197 -2.53 5.26 -7.62
CA GLN A 197 -2.38 4.03 -8.41
C GLN A 197 -2.27 4.31 -9.92
N LEU A 198 -2.72 5.49 -10.36
CA LEU A 198 -2.61 6.00 -11.73
C LEU A 198 -1.80 7.28 -11.73
N GLY A 199 -1.07 7.55 -12.82
CA GLY A 199 -0.25 8.76 -12.92
C GLY A 199 0.90 8.77 -11.92
N GLU A 200 1.36 9.96 -11.56
CA GLU A 200 2.53 10.13 -10.70
C GLU A 200 2.29 11.26 -9.69
N ALA A 201 1.40 11.01 -8.72
CA ALA A 201 1.05 11.96 -7.68
C ALA A 201 1.31 11.39 -6.28
N LEU A 202 1.91 12.20 -5.44
CA LEU A 202 2.15 11.95 -4.01
C LEU A 202 1.55 13.11 -3.21
N GLU A 203 0.71 12.78 -2.25
CA GLU A 203 0.21 13.73 -1.25
C GLU A 203 0.85 13.41 0.11
N ILE A 204 1.25 14.44 0.81
CA ILE A 204 1.84 14.35 2.15
C ILE A 204 1.02 15.23 3.10
N TYR A 205 0.49 14.61 4.13
CA TYR A 205 -0.20 15.30 5.22
C TYR A 205 0.61 15.13 6.50
N ASN A 206 1.00 16.22 7.11
CA ASN A 206 1.61 16.17 8.44
C ASN A 206 0.57 16.59 9.48
N LEU A 207 0.17 15.63 10.31
CA LEU A 207 -0.90 15.81 11.30
C LEU A 207 -0.43 16.59 12.54
N LYS A 208 0.89 16.77 12.72
CA LYS A 208 1.45 17.53 13.85
C LYS A 208 1.45 19.03 13.59
N ASP A 209 1.72 19.44 12.35
CA ASP A 209 1.81 20.84 11.95
C ASP A 209 0.69 21.27 10.98
N SER A 210 -0.21 20.36 10.64
CA SER A 210 -1.35 20.57 9.73
C SER A 210 -0.93 21.04 8.32
N THR A 211 0.23 20.63 7.85
CA THR A 211 0.69 20.92 6.49
C THR A 211 0.19 19.87 5.49
N HIS A 212 -0.03 20.29 4.25
CA HIS A 212 -0.37 19.44 3.13
C HIS A 212 0.47 19.82 1.92
N VAL A 213 1.13 18.84 1.33
CA VAL A 213 1.98 19.00 0.15
C VAL A 213 1.51 18.04 -0.94
N VAL A 214 1.43 18.54 -2.17
CA VAL A 214 1.13 17.73 -3.36
C VAL A 214 2.34 17.75 -4.29
N CYS A 215 2.87 16.57 -4.59
CA CYS A 215 3.99 16.39 -5.48
C CYS A 215 3.51 15.68 -6.75
N ILE A 216 3.66 16.34 -7.88
CA ILE A 216 3.33 15.77 -9.20
C ILE A 216 4.63 15.55 -9.96
N GLY A 217 4.85 14.34 -10.42
CA GLY A 217 6.01 13.95 -11.22
C GLY A 217 5.80 14.14 -12.72
N PRO A 218 6.79 13.73 -13.54
CA PRO A 218 6.78 13.96 -14.99
C PRO A 218 5.59 13.38 -15.74
N HIS A 219 5.00 12.30 -15.24
CA HIS A 219 3.85 11.64 -15.86
C HIS A 219 2.50 12.27 -15.48
N GLY A 220 2.51 13.29 -14.62
CA GLY A 220 1.32 14.06 -14.30
C GLY A 220 0.32 13.36 -13.38
N GLU A 221 -0.85 13.96 -13.30
CA GLU A 221 -2.00 13.46 -12.55
C GLU A 221 -2.59 12.17 -13.18
N PRO A 222 -3.44 11.43 -12.44
CA PRO A 222 -4.17 10.30 -13.00
C PRO A 222 -4.95 10.67 -14.27
N GLU A 223 -4.71 9.95 -15.37
CA GLU A 223 -5.43 10.11 -16.64
C GLU A 223 -6.49 9.02 -16.80
N PHE A 224 -7.70 9.42 -17.20
CA PHE A 224 -8.82 8.50 -17.38
C PHE A 224 -9.82 9.06 -18.39
N GLN A 225 -10.63 8.17 -18.95
CA GLN A 225 -11.81 8.48 -19.75
C GLN A 225 -13.04 7.95 -19.03
N VAL A 226 -14.18 8.62 -19.20
CA VAL A 226 -15.45 8.15 -18.63
C VAL A 226 -16.19 7.33 -19.67
N ALA A 227 -16.50 6.09 -19.33
CA ALA A 227 -17.37 5.24 -20.13
C ALA A 227 -18.34 4.51 -19.20
N GLU A 228 -19.63 4.55 -19.52
CA GLU A 228 -20.71 3.89 -18.75
C GLU A 228 -20.71 4.25 -17.25
N GLY A 229 -20.28 5.48 -16.90
CA GLY A 229 -20.21 5.94 -15.51
C GLY A 229 -18.96 5.50 -14.73
N TYR A 230 -17.99 4.86 -15.41
CA TYR A 230 -16.73 4.43 -14.82
C TYR A 230 -15.54 5.22 -15.37
N GLY A 231 -14.54 5.44 -14.54
CA GLY A 231 -13.25 6.01 -14.96
C GLY A 231 -12.34 4.91 -15.50
N ILE A 232 -12.16 4.88 -16.82
CA ILE A 232 -11.26 3.93 -17.49
C ILE A 232 -9.87 4.56 -17.59
N PRO A 233 -8.81 3.92 -17.02
CA PRO A 233 -7.45 4.45 -17.09
C PRO A 233 -6.93 4.53 -18.51
N THR A 234 -6.28 5.64 -18.87
CA THR A 234 -5.72 5.87 -20.21
C THR A 234 -4.22 6.19 -20.22
N GLY A 235 -3.68 6.67 -19.10
CA GLY A 235 -2.28 7.05 -18.97
C GLY A 235 -1.38 5.88 -18.52
N ILE A 236 -0.78 6.02 -17.37
CA ILE A 236 0.15 5.02 -16.80
C ILE A 236 -0.37 4.44 -15.49
N MET A 237 0.06 3.22 -15.20
CA MET A 237 0.05 2.68 -13.84
C MET A 237 1.06 3.48 -13.01
N GLY A 238 0.62 3.99 -11.87
CA GLY A 238 1.44 4.81 -11.01
C GLY A 238 2.19 3.99 -9.95
N PHE A 239 1.85 4.24 -8.69
CA PHE A 239 2.52 3.61 -7.57
C PHE A 239 1.87 2.28 -7.16
N GLY A 240 2.69 1.37 -6.63
CA GLY A 240 2.25 0.04 -6.17
C GLY A 240 2.26 -0.14 -4.66
N ASP A 241 3.05 0.65 -3.94
CA ASP A 241 3.12 0.66 -2.47
C ASP A 241 3.80 1.93 -1.98
N VAL A 242 3.62 2.25 -0.70
CA VAL A 242 4.26 3.37 -0.03
C VAL A 242 4.55 3.02 1.43
N GLN A 243 5.68 3.50 1.94
CA GLN A 243 6.03 3.44 3.36
C GLN A 243 6.61 4.76 3.84
N VAL A 244 6.14 5.22 4.98
CA VAL A 244 6.69 6.38 5.70
C VAL A 244 7.56 5.88 6.84
N THR A 245 8.87 6.05 6.69
CA THR A 245 9.83 5.78 7.77
C THR A 245 9.97 7.01 8.68
N ASP A 246 10.85 6.96 9.66
CA ASP A 246 11.12 8.13 10.51
C ASP A 246 11.79 9.27 9.74
N ASN A 247 12.47 8.96 8.64
CA ASN A 247 13.34 9.90 7.93
C ASN A 247 12.87 10.24 6.51
N ALA A 248 12.11 9.36 5.85
CA ALA A 248 11.78 9.51 4.45
C ALA A 248 10.49 8.77 4.05
N ILE A 249 10.04 9.02 2.84
CA ILE A 249 8.93 8.32 2.19
C ILE A 249 9.51 7.50 1.04
N TYR A 250 9.19 6.21 1.03
CA TYR A 250 9.59 5.26 0.00
C TYR A 250 8.36 4.79 -0.76
N ALA A 251 8.36 4.90 -2.07
CA ALA A 251 7.22 4.52 -2.90
C ALA A 251 7.65 3.69 -4.11
N VAL A 252 6.99 2.55 -4.32
CA VAL A 252 7.21 1.70 -5.50
C VAL A 252 6.50 2.33 -6.68
N PHE A 253 7.24 2.63 -7.74
CA PHE A 253 6.70 3.22 -8.96
C PHE A 253 6.73 2.24 -10.11
N GLN A 254 5.61 2.06 -10.81
CA GLN A 254 5.46 1.14 -11.93
C GLN A 254 5.74 1.82 -13.28
N GLY A 255 5.04 2.88 -13.61
CA GLY A 255 5.26 3.69 -14.80
C GLY A 255 4.88 3.03 -16.13
N LYS A 256 4.24 1.87 -16.13
CA LYS A 256 3.80 1.18 -17.36
C LYS A 256 2.60 1.89 -17.97
N SER A 257 2.63 2.14 -19.27
CA SER A 257 1.46 2.70 -19.95
C SER A 257 0.39 1.62 -20.15
N PHE A 258 -0.88 1.99 -20.03
CA PHE A 258 -1.99 1.09 -20.34
C PHE A 258 -1.98 0.68 -21.82
N LYS A 259 -1.49 1.57 -22.70
CA LYS A 259 -1.28 1.26 -24.12
C LYS A 259 -0.29 0.09 -24.31
N ASP A 260 0.86 0.14 -23.65
CA ASP A 260 1.86 -0.94 -23.73
C ASP A 260 1.35 -2.25 -23.16
N ILE A 261 0.62 -2.18 -22.06
CA ILE A 261 -0.02 -3.35 -21.43
C ILE A 261 -1.00 -4.01 -22.42
N MET A 262 -1.85 -3.21 -23.06
CA MET A 262 -2.83 -3.70 -24.03
C MET A 262 -2.17 -4.27 -25.29
N GLU A 263 -1.15 -3.60 -25.82
CA GLU A 263 -0.41 -4.06 -27.01
C GLU A 263 0.35 -5.37 -26.73
N SER A 264 0.94 -5.50 -25.55
CA SER A 264 1.61 -6.72 -25.12
C SER A 264 0.61 -7.88 -24.98
N ALA A 265 -0.54 -7.63 -24.37
CA ALA A 265 -1.60 -8.63 -24.25
C ALA A 265 -2.14 -9.11 -25.61
N LYS A 266 -2.31 -8.20 -26.58
CA LYS A 266 -2.71 -8.54 -27.95
C LYS A 266 -1.72 -9.46 -28.66
N ARG A 267 -0.42 -9.35 -28.31
CA ARG A 267 0.66 -10.22 -28.84
C ARG A 267 0.78 -11.55 -28.07
N GLY A 268 -0.10 -11.80 -27.08
CA GLY A 268 -0.05 -12.98 -26.24
C GLY A 268 1.04 -12.93 -25.15
N ASN A 269 1.63 -11.77 -24.90
CA ASN A 269 2.62 -11.56 -23.87
C ASN A 269 2.01 -10.86 -22.67
N LYS A 270 2.38 -11.30 -21.48
CA LYS A 270 2.04 -10.60 -20.23
C LYS A 270 3.29 -9.86 -19.73
N LEU A 271 3.17 -8.54 -19.52
CA LEU A 271 4.21 -7.79 -18.84
C LEU A 271 4.28 -8.23 -17.37
N PRO A 272 5.48 -8.26 -16.77
CA PRO A 272 5.61 -8.55 -15.34
C PRO A 272 4.78 -7.58 -14.48
N ASP A 273 4.14 -8.11 -13.44
CA ASP A 273 3.41 -7.29 -12.47
C ASP A 273 4.39 -6.61 -11.52
N GLY A 274 4.10 -5.37 -11.13
CA GLY A 274 4.90 -4.59 -10.21
C GLY A 274 5.74 -3.51 -10.88
N GLY A 275 6.58 -2.85 -10.09
CA GLY A 275 7.47 -1.76 -10.50
C GLY A 275 8.94 -2.08 -10.27
N GLN A 276 9.81 -1.50 -11.08
CA GLN A 276 11.28 -1.62 -10.98
C GLN A 276 11.94 -0.39 -10.36
N SER A 277 11.17 0.54 -9.82
CA SER A 277 11.72 1.74 -9.20
C SER A 277 11.15 1.94 -7.81
N ILE A 278 12.00 2.36 -6.88
CA ILE A 278 11.59 2.89 -5.59
C ILE A 278 12.02 4.35 -5.55
N TYR A 279 11.06 5.23 -5.41
CA TYR A 279 11.25 6.66 -5.26
C TYR A 279 11.34 7.02 -3.79
N VAL A 280 12.36 7.78 -3.42
CA VAL A 280 12.59 8.23 -2.05
C VAL A 280 12.42 9.73 -2.00
N PHE A 281 11.51 10.18 -1.14
CA PHE A 281 11.24 11.60 -0.89
C PHE A 281 11.54 11.96 0.57
N SER A 282 11.88 13.22 0.79
CA SER A 282 11.86 13.76 2.15
C SER A 282 10.44 13.74 2.71
N LEU A 283 10.29 13.89 4.01
CA LEU A 283 8.97 14.02 4.67
C LEU A 283 8.18 15.26 4.23
N ARG A 284 8.80 16.14 3.43
CA ARG A 284 8.19 17.34 2.84
C ARG A 284 7.99 17.23 1.32
N GLY A 285 8.31 16.10 0.72
CA GLY A 285 8.09 15.83 -0.69
C GLY A 285 9.22 16.24 -1.64
N GLU A 286 10.40 16.54 -1.13
CA GLU A 286 11.58 16.77 -1.96
C GLU A 286 12.08 15.42 -2.50
N PRO A 287 12.33 15.28 -3.81
CA PRO A 287 12.92 14.06 -4.35
C PRO A 287 14.36 13.92 -3.86
N LEU A 288 14.68 12.78 -3.24
CA LEU A 288 16.01 12.51 -2.69
C LEU A 288 16.78 11.51 -3.53
N ARG A 289 16.15 10.37 -3.85
CA ARG A 289 16.83 9.26 -4.50
C ARG A 289 15.85 8.38 -5.26
N LYS A 290 16.32 7.79 -6.35
CA LYS A 290 15.65 6.74 -7.09
C LYS A 290 16.49 5.47 -7.02
N TYR A 291 15.90 4.38 -6.55
CA TYR A 291 16.46 3.05 -6.70
C TYR A 291 15.88 2.38 -7.94
N VAL A 292 16.75 1.79 -8.76
CA VAL A 292 16.38 0.97 -9.90
C VAL A 292 16.66 -0.49 -9.56
N LEU A 293 15.62 -1.31 -9.58
CA LEU A 293 15.66 -2.69 -9.13
C LEU A 293 15.88 -3.65 -10.32
N ASP A 294 16.49 -4.79 -10.04
CA ASP A 294 16.63 -5.90 -10.99
C ASP A 294 15.39 -6.79 -11.06
N HIS A 295 14.38 -6.54 -10.22
CA HIS A 295 13.10 -7.24 -10.19
C HIS A 295 11.92 -6.26 -10.28
N TYR A 296 10.75 -6.80 -10.69
CA TYR A 296 9.47 -6.11 -10.57
C TYR A 296 8.83 -6.44 -9.23
N VAL A 297 8.54 -5.44 -8.40
CA VAL A 297 8.04 -5.62 -7.05
C VAL A 297 6.74 -4.87 -6.80
N HIS A 298 5.93 -5.38 -5.88
CA HIS A 298 4.75 -4.70 -5.35
C HIS A 298 5.02 -4.16 -3.95
N GLY A 299 4.86 -5.00 -2.94
CA GLY A 299 5.00 -4.63 -1.55
C GLY A 299 6.46 -4.46 -1.14
N ILE A 300 6.72 -3.46 -0.31
CA ILE A 300 8.02 -3.24 0.30
C ILE A 300 7.91 -3.03 1.81
N PHE A 301 8.99 -3.33 2.50
CA PHE A 301 9.24 -2.88 3.86
C PHE A 301 10.68 -2.37 3.95
N VAL A 302 10.85 -1.13 4.40
CA VAL A 302 12.17 -0.50 4.56
C VAL A 302 12.59 -0.60 6.02
N ASP A 303 13.69 -1.30 6.26
CA ASP A 303 14.35 -1.39 7.55
C ASP A 303 15.61 -0.51 7.53
N GLU A 304 15.45 0.73 7.96
CA GLU A 304 16.56 1.70 7.94
C GLU A 304 17.67 1.32 8.92
N GLN A 305 17.35 0.65 10.02
CA GLN A 305 18.36 0.23 11.00
C GLN A 305 19.30 -0.85 10.44
N ARG A 306 18.75 -1.79 9.66
CA ARG A 306 19.54 -2.81 8.98
C ARG A 306 20.09 -2.36 7.63
N GLY A 307 19.66 -1.21 7.13
CA GLY A 307 19.98 -0.77 5.77
C GLY A 307 19.47 -1.76 4.71
N ALA A 308 18.24 -2.23 4.86
CA ALA A 308 17.65 -3.23 3.99
C ALA A 308 16.24 -2.83 3.54
N ILE A 309 15.89 -3.22 2.32
CA ILE A 309 14.52 -3.21 1.81
C ILE A 309 14.11 -4.65 1.55
N ILE A 310 13.04 -5.10 2.19
CA ILE A 310 12.36 -6.34 1.84
C ILE A 310 11.32 -6.02 0.77
N ALA A 311 11.32 -6.77 -0.31
CA ALA A 311 10.41 -6.56 -1.44
C ALA A 311 9.80 -7.88 -1.90
N LEU A 312 8.61 -7.79 -2.49
CA LEU A 312 7.84 -8.93 -2.96
C LEU A 312 7.73 -8.90 -4.49
N ASP A 313 8.26 -9.94 -5.15
CA ASP A 313 8.12 -10.16 -6.58
C ASP A 313 7.11 -11.29 -6.84
N VAL A 314 5.89 -10.91 -7.23
CA VAL A 314 4.79 -11.86 -7.49
C VAL A 314 5.01 -12.73 -8.74
N ASN A 315 6.01 -12.39 -9.56
CA ASN A 315 6.32 -13.12 -10.79
C ASN A 315 7.25 -14.32 -10.56
N MET A 316 7.77 -14.46 -9.34
CA MET A 316 8.79 -15.46 -8.98
C MET A 316 8.23 -16.53 -8.03
N ASP A 317 8.72 -17.77 -8.15
CA ASP A 317 8.36 -18.86 -7.22
C ASP A 317 8.87 -18.61 -5.81
N GLU A 318 10.03 -17.95 -5.68
CA GLU A 318 10.56 -17.44 -4.42
C GLU A 318 10.47 -15.92 -4.39
N PRO A 319 9.35 -15.37 -3.88
CA PRO A 319 9.02 -13.96 -4.11
C PRO A 319 9.64 -12.99 -3.12
N ILE A 320 10.24 -13.46 -2.01
CA ILE A 320 10.79 -12.56 -0.98
C ILE A 320 12.22 -12.20 -1.33
N LEU A 321 12.44 -10.91 -1.53
CA LEU A 321 13.73 -10.32 -1.91
C LEU A 321 14.24 -9.39 -0.83
N GLU A 322 15.56 -9.32 -0.67
CA GLU A 322 16.24 -8.35 0.17
C GLU A 322 17.21 -7.53 -0.67
N TYR A 323 17.07 -6.21 -0.62
CA TYR A 323 18.02 -5.25 -1.17
C TYR A 323 18.81 -4.59 -0.06
N SER A 324 20.13 -4.48 -0.22
CA SER A 324 20.96 -3.70 0.69
C SER A 324 21.00 -2.25 0.25
N ILE A 325 20.69 -1.34 1.18
CA ILE A 325 20.80 0.09 1.01
C ILE A 325 21.73 0.65 2.10
N ASN A 326 22.69 1.47 1.70
CA ASN A 326 23.49 2.22 2.67
C ASN A 326 22.70 3.48 3.03
N CYS A 327 21.96 3.42 4.14
CA CYS A 327 21.30 4.61 4.70
C CYS A 327 22.37 5.51 5.32
N MET A 328 22.97 6.39 4.52
CA MET A 328 23.59 7.58 5.05
C MET A 328 22.60 8.74 4.85
N PHE A 329 21.92 9.11 5.92
CA PHE A 329 21.13 10.33 6.02
C PHE A 329 21.99 11.44 6.64
#